data_89978fb7479f872e3cba0f76e550fb71
#
_entry.id   89978fb7479f872e3cba0f76e550fb71
#
_cell.length_a   1.000
_cell.length_b   1.000
_cell.length_c   1.000
_cell.angle_alpha   90.00
_cell.angle_beta   90.00
_cell.angle_gamma   90.00
#
_symmetry.space_group_name_H-M   'P 1'
#
loop_
_entity.id
_entity.type
_entity.pdbx_description
1 polymer ?
#
loop_
_entity_poly.entity_id
_entity_poly.type
_entity_poly.pdbx_seq_one_letter_code
_entity_poly.pdbx_strand_id
1 'polypeptide(L)'
;MRALGPKVILVNVARGSVVDEKALVKCLQEGALGGAALDVFEEEPKVPEALFTMDNVVLQPHVGSATHETRTAMGQLTIDNLVAHFAGKPVLTPVT
;
A
#
# COMPACT_ATOMS: atom_id res chain seq x y z
N MET A 1 -12.68 -9.63 4.32
CA MET A 1 -12.08 -9.17 5.61
C MET A 1 -12.65 -9.89 6.85
N ARG A 2 -13.95 -10.05 6.98
CA ARG A 2 -14.55 -10.75 8.14
C ARG A 2 -14.01 -12.17 8.35
N ALA A 3 -13.70 -12.88 7.28
CA ALA A 3 -13.14 -14.22 7.34
C ALA A 3 -11.75 -14.30 8.01
N LEU A 4 -11.01 -13.18 8.07
CA LEU A 4 -9.73 -13.09 8.76
C LEU A 4 -9.89 -13.23 10.28
N GLY A 5 -10.91 -12.60 10.82
CA GLY A 5 -11.26 -12.69 12.24
C GLY A 5 -10.66 -11.60 13.13
N PRO A 6 -11.13 -11.54 14.40
CA PRO A 6 -10.84 -10.43 15.30
C PRO A 6 -9.40 -10.43 15.89
N LYS A 7 -8.61 -11.43 15.59
CA LYS A 7 -7.21 -11.52 16.07
C LYS A 7 -6.18 -11.24 14.97
N VAL A 8 -6.63 -10.99 13.73
CA VAL A 8 -5.75 -10.77 12.57
C VAL A 8 -5.60 -9.28 12.30
N ILE A 9 -4.41 -8.90 11.87
CA ILE A 9 -4.08 -7.53 11.44
C ILE A 9 -3.95 -7.54 9.92
N LEU A 10 -4.61 -6.61 9.25
CA LEU A 10 -4.46 -6.38 7.82
C LEU A 10 -3.38 -5.33 7.57
N VAL A 11 -2.43 -5.62 6.70
CA VAL A 11 -1.37 -4.68 6.30
C VAL A 11 -1.50 -4.39 4.81
N ASN A 12 -1.57 -3.10 4.43
CA ASN A 12 -1.59 -2.68 3.03
C ASN A 12 -0.46 -1.68 2.75
N VAL A 13 0.52 -2.12 1.99
CA VAL A 13 1.64 -1.31 1.49
C VAL A 13 1.69 -1.27 -0.04
N ALA A 14 0.63 -1.76 -0.69
CA ALA A 14 0.53 -1.86 -2.14
C ALA A 14 -0.13 -0.62 -2.75
N ARG A 15 -1.45 -0.64 -2.85
CA ARG A 15 -2.27 0.50 -3.30
C ARG A 15 -3.58 0.51 -2.53
N GLY A 16 -4.14 1.70 -2.32
CA GLY A 16 -5.42 1.84 -1.63
C GLY A 16 -6.55 1.06 -2.29
N SER A 17 -6.56 1.03 -3.62
CA SER A 17 -7.60 0.35 -4.42
C SER A 17 -7.65 -1.17 -4.27
N VAL A 18 -6.66 -1.82 -3.67
CA VAL A 18 -6.71 -3.27 -3.43
C VAL A 18 -7.51 -3.66 -2.19
N VAL A 19 -7.91 -2.68 -1.39
CA VAL A 19 -8.71 -2.87 -0.17
C VAL A 19 -9.92 -1.95 -0.24
N ASP A 20 -11.11 -2.49 0.00
CA ASP A 20 -12.33 -1.70 0.19
C ASP A 20 -12.25 -0.98 1.55
N GLU A 21 -11.92 0.31 1.53
CA GLU A 21 -11.74 1.12 2.75
C GLU A 21 -12.99 1.21 3.60
N LYS A 22 -14.17 1.31 2.99
CA LYS A 22 -15.44 1.37 3.73
C LYS A 22 -15.68 0.07 4.49
N ALA A 23 -15.44 -1.06 3.83
CA ALA A 23 -15.55 -2.36 4.46
C ALA A 23 -14.49 -2.55 5.56
N LEU A 24 -13.28 -2.05 5.35
CA LEU A 24 -12.20 -2.08 6.34
C LEU A 24 -12.59 -1.30 7.61
N VAL A 25 -13.02 -0.05 7.45
CA VAL A 25 -13.46 0.79 8.57
C VAL A 25 -14.58 0.11 9.35
N LYS A 26 -15.57 -0.44 8.64
CA LYS A 26 -16.68 -1.15 9.26
C LYS A 26 -16.22 -2.37 10.06
N CYS A 27 -15.35 -3.19 9.50
CA CYS A 27 -14.81 -4.37 10.18
C CYS A 27 -14.01 -4.00 11.44
N LEU A 28 -13.24 -2.92 11.38
CA LEU A 28 -12.49 -2.41 12.53
C LEU A 28 -13.43 -1.87 13.63
N GLN A 29 -14.45 -1.09 13.24
CA GLN A 29 -15.45 -0.56 14.18
C GLN A 29 -16.25 -1.64 14.90
N GLU A 30 -16.58 -2.72 14.20
CA GLU A 30 -17.32 -3.86 14.72
C GLU A 30 -16.47 -4.86 15.50
N GLY A 31 -15.14 -4.69 15.51
CA GLY A 31 -14.21 -5.66 16.10
C GLY A 31 -14.12 -6.98 15.33
N ALA A 32 -14.57 -7.01 14.08
CA ALA A 32 -14.49 -8.18 13.22
C ALA A 32 -13.08 -8.40 12.65
N LEU A 33 -12.22 -7.38 12.71
CA LEU A 33 -10.81 -7.40 12.37
C LEU A 33 -10.01 -6.84 13.54
N GLY A 34 -8.88 -7.46 13.88
CA GLY A 34 -8.08 -7.13 15.05
C GLY A 34 -7.33 -5.80 14.94
N GLY A 35 -6.97 -5.39 13.75
CA GLY A 35 -6.27 -4.13 13.49
C GLY A 35 -5.89 -3.95 12.03
N ALA A 36 -5.31 -2.80 11.72
CA ALA A 36 -4.79 -2.52 10.38
C ALA A 36 -3.54 -1.65 10.42
N ALA A 37 -2.65 -1.84 9.45
CA ALA A 37 -1.52 -0.97 9.17
C ALA A 37 -1.57 -0.56 7.69
N LEU A 38 -1.70 0.73 7.43
CA LEU A 38 -1.95 1.27 6.11
C LEU A 38 -0.90 2.33 5.75
N ASP A 39 -0.21 2.10 4.63
CA ASP A 39 0.70 3.09 4.02
C ASP A 39 0.06 3.75 2.79
N VAL A 40 -1.06 3.23 2.32
CA VAL A 40 -1.77 3.66 1.12
C VAL A 40 -3.29 3.74 1.36
N PHE A 41 -3.97 4.64 0.62
CA PHE A 41 -5.40 4.92 0.75
C PHE A 41 -6.05 5.06 -0.63
N GLU A 42 -7.36 4.83 -0.72
CA GLU A 42 -8.09 4.88 -2.01
C GLU A 42 -8.04 6.26 -2.66
N GLU A 43 -8.18 7.32 -1.87
CA GLU A 43 -8.29 8.71 -2.34
C GLU A 43 -7.19 9.62 -1.79
N GLU A 44 -5.93 9.17 -1.80
CA GLU A 44 -4.81 9.97 -1.29
C GLU A 44 -4.84 11.42 -1.77
N PRO A 45 -4.56 12.39 -0.93
CA PRO A 45 -4.11 12.30 0.47
C PRO A 45 -5.23 12.16 1.50
N LYS A 46 -6.48 11.96 1.08
CA LYS A 46 -7.62 11.75 1.98
C LYS A 46 -7.52 10.41 2.70
N VAL A 47 -7.75 10.45 4.01
CA VAL A 47 -7.81 9.28 4.87
C VAL A 47 -9.16 9.27 5.58
N PRO A 48 -9.85 8.13 5.68
CA PRO A 48 -11.09 8.05 6.45
C PRO A 48 -10.87 8.53 7.90
N GLU A 49 -11.62 9.53 8.32
CA GLU A 49 -11.46 10.15 9.65
C GLU A 49 -11.60 9.15 10.81
N ALA A 50 -12.46 8.16 10.65
CA ALA A 50 -12.68 7.12 11.65
C ALA A 50 -11.38 6.38 12.03
N LEU A 51 -10.42 6.27 11.13
CA LEU A 51 -9.15 5.58 11.36
C LEU A 51 -8.23 6.33 12.33
N PHE A 52 -8.33 7.66 12.41
CA PHE A 52 -7.45 8.48 13.27
C PHE A 52 -7.66 8.25 14.75
N THR A 53 -8.83 7.77 15.15
CA THR A 53 -9.20 7.57 16.55
C THR A 53 -9.11 6.12 17.02
N MET A 54 -8.67 5.21 16.14
CA MET A 54 -8.57 3.79 16.46
C MET A 54 -7.17 3.43 16.96
N ASP A 55 -7.07 2.88 18.17
CA ASP A 55 -5.80 2.49 18.79
C ASP A 55 -5.13 1.28 18.13
N ASN A 56 -5.92 0.49 17.41
CA ASN A 56 -5.46 -0.71 16.69
C ASN A 56 -5.17 -0.47 15.20
N VAL A 57 -4.97 0.78 14.82
CA VAL A 57 -4.67 1.19 13.44
C VAL A 57 -3.38 2.00 13.40
N VAL A 58 -2.47 1.64 12.50
CA VAL A 58 -1.25 2.39 12.19
C VAL A 58 -1.37 2.96 10.79
N LEU A 59 -1.14 4.27 10.65
CA LEU A 59 -1.24 4.99 9.39
C LEU A 59 0.12 5.60 9.03
N GLN A 60 0.51 5.49 7.77
CA GLN A 60 1.71 6.12 7.20
C GLN A 60 1.34 6.85 5.90
N PRO A 61 2.07 7.92 5.52
CA PRO A 61 1.72 8.74 4.37
C PRO A 61 2.40 8.29 3.06
N HIS A 62 2.23 7.02 2.67
CA HIS A 62 2.77 6.44 1.43
C HIS A 62 4.30 6.56 1.36
N VAL A 63 4.98 6.05 2.38
CA VAL A 63 6.44 6.20 2.56
C VAL A 63 7.20 4.88 2.62
N GLY A 64 6.56 3.76 2.30
CA GLY A 64 7.16 2.43 2.40
C GLY A 64 8.47 2.27 1.63
N SER A 65 8.63 2.98 0.50
CA SER A 65 9.85 2.99 -0.31
C SER A 65 10.52 4.37 -0.38
N ALA A 66 10.24 5.27 0.56
CA ALA A 66 10.66 6.67 0.53
C ALA A 66 12.03 6.92 1.16
N THR A 67 12.99 6.02 0.97
CA THR A 67 14.39 6.26 1.32
C THR A 67 15.17 6.77 0.10
N HIS A 68 16.29 7.46 0.33
CA HIS A 68 17.16 7.92 -0.77
C HIS A 68 17.66 6.74 -1.61
N GLU A 69 18.09 5.68 -0.97
CA GLU A 69 18.63 4.47 -1.62
C GLU A 69 17.57 3.80 -2.48
N THR A 70 16.38 3.59 -1.95
CA THR A 70 15.29 2.92 -2.67
C THR A 70 14.79 3.78 -3.84
N ARG A 71 14.59 5.08 -3.63
CA ARG A 71 14.18 6.00 -4.71
C ARG A 71 15.22 6.07 -5.83
N THR A 72 16.49 6.09 -5.49
CA THR A 72 17.60 6.05 -6.46
C THR A 72 17.58 4.74 -7.24
N ALA A 73 17.43 3.62 -6.57
CA ALA A 73 17.36 2.30 -7.21
C ALA A 73 16.15 2.18 -8.15
N MET A 74 14.98 2.66 -7.75
CA MET A 74 13.78 2.68 -8.58
C MET A 74 13.95 3.54 -9.83
N GLY A 75 14.54 4.72 -9.67
CA GLY A 75 14.86 5.62 -10.80
C GLY A 75 15.85 5.01 -11.76
N GLN A 76 16.92 4.40 -11.27
CA GLN A 76 17.93 3.74 -12.08
C GLN A 76 17.34 2.55 -12.84
N LEU A 77 16.52 1.73 -12.20
CA LEU A 77 15.85 0.60 -12.85
C LEU A 77 14.92 1.06 -13.98
N THR A 78 14.20 2.18 -13.78
CA THR A 78 13.37 2.78 -14.83
C THR A 78 14.22 3.18 -16.05
N ILE A 79 15.35 3.85 -15.82
CA ILE A 79 16.29 4.25 -16.87
C ILE A 79 16.82 3.03 -17.59
N ASP A 80 17.26 2.00 -16.88
CA ASP A 80 17.82 0.77 -17.45
C ASP A 80 16.81 0.04 -18.35
N ASN A 81 15.55 -0.01 -17.95
CA ASN A 81 14.46 -0.58 -18.76
C ASN A 81 14.24 0.23 -20.05
N LEU A 82 14.24 1.56 -19.97
CA LEU A 82 14.10 2.43 -21.14
C LEU A 82 15.27 2.27 -22.11
N VAL A 83 16.50 2.24 -21.60
CA VAL A 83 17.70 2.02 -22.42
C VAL A 83 17.61 0.67 -23.14
N ALA A 84 17.23 -0.39 -22.45
CA ALA A 84 17.08 -1.71 -23.06
C ALA A 84 16.00 -1.71 -24.14
N HIS A 85 14.85 -1.09 -23.87
CA HIS A 85 13.75 -1.02 -24.83
C HIS A 85 14.16 -0.31 -26.12
N PHE A 86 14.77 0.86 -26.02
CA PHE A 86 15.19 1.64 -27.20
C PHE A 86 16.43 1.06 -27.92
N ALA A 87 17.16 0.15 -27.27
CA ALA A 87 18.22 -0.61 -27.90
C ALA A 87 17.73 -1.90 -28.60
N GLY A 88 16.40 -2.13 -28.60
CA GLY A 88 15.80 -3.34 -29.18
C GLY A 88 16.06 -4.61 -28.38
N LYS A 89 16.44 -4.47 -27.10
CA LYS A 89 16.66 -5.59 -26.18
C LYS A 89 15.44 -5.82 -25.27
N PRO A 90 15.28 -7.04 -24.73
CA PRO A 90 14.26 -7.26 -23.71
C PRO A 90 14.46 -6.33 -22.51
N VAL A 91 13.37 -5.79 -21.95
CA VAL A 91 13.44 -5.02 -20.72
C VAL A 91 13.82 -5.91 -19.52
N LEU A 92 14.44 -5.31 -18.50
CA LEU A 92 14.96 -6.05 -17.35
C LEU A 92 13.84 -6.62 -16.48
N THR A 93 12.76 -5.86 -16.32
CA THR A 93 11.65 -6.18 -15.41
C THR A 93 10.30 -6.10 -16.12
N PRO A 94 10.02 -7.00 -17.07
CA PRO A 94 8.75 -6.96 -17.80
C PRO A 94 7.56 -7.25 -16.85
N VAL A 95 6.45 -6.58 -17.12
CA VAL A 95 5.17 -6.87 -16.49
C VAL A 95 4.39 -7.79 -17.42
N THR A 96 4.10 -8.96 -16.95
CA THR A 96 3.37 -10.00 -17.72
C THR A 96 1.89 -10.01 -17.43
#